data_1942481b5205c13c284c1bc47dfe2da2
#
_entry.id   1942481b5205c13c284c1bc47dfe2da2
#
_cell.length_a   1.000
_cell.length_b   1.000
_cell.length_c   1.000
_cell.angle_alpha   90.00
_cell.angle_beta   90.00
_cell.angle_gamma   90.00
#
_symmetry.space_group_name_H-M   'P 1'
#
loop_
_entity.id
_entity.type
_entity.pdbx_description
1 polymer ?
#
loop_
_entity_poly.entity_id
_entity_poly.type
_entity_poly.pdbx_seq_one_letter_code
_entity_poly.pdbx_strand_id
1 'polypeptide(L)'
;RRNKYLKDIELFESLKIKINEASFNEHWEELIELCNKALSIKSDDSIKRYLEKAQDKFKLIQDQKNFESLVSNVKTFIADRQWPEAKEIIKVLQEKYPDRSDIIRNLRKQIFDAEEAWEDKLSGKKHISSPMPNNTEEYGKPPVKIDRPSKDSSFDDFFGTDNPKGNSLDQNKETPYKTSRQKKESSGDDFF
;
A
#
# COMPACT_ATOMS: atom_id res chain seq x y z
N ARG A 1 -23.73 -22.27 -44.44
CA ARG A 1 -22.78 -21.19 -44.07
C ARG A 1 -23.49 -19.97 -43.46
N ARG A 2 -24.61 -19.48 -44.05
CA ARG A 2 -25.36 -18.29 -43.59
C ARG A 2 -25.91 -18.45 -42.16
N ASN A 3 -26.42 -19.60 -41.77
CA ASN A 3 -26.96 -19.86 -40.43
C ASN A 3 -25.87 -19.91 -39.33
N LYS A 4 -24.65 -20.33 -39.69
CA LYS A 4 -23.52 -20.28 -38.71
C LYS A 4 -23.12 -18.84 -38.43
N TYR A 5 -22.98 -18.02 -39.46
CA TYR A 5 -22.63 -16.61 -39.33
C TYR A 5 -23.62 -15.81 -38.48
N LEU A 6 -24.93 -16.03 -38.66
CA LEU A 6 -25.97 -15.39 -37.84
C LEU A 6 -25.87 -15.78 -36.36
N LYS A 7 -25.65 -17.07 -36.07
CA LYS A 7 -25.42 -17.56 -34.68
C LYS A 7 -24.18 -16.97 -34.04
N ASP A 8 -23.12 -16.82 -34.82
CA ASP A 8 -21.86 -16.24 -34.32
C ASP A 8 -22.05 -14.74 -33.96
N ILE A 9 -22.84 -13.99 -34.74
CA ILE A 9 -23.19 -12.60 -34.42
C ILE A 9 -24.05 -12.52 -33.15
N GLU A 10 -25.10 -13.33 -33.05
CA GLU A 10 -25.99 -13.36 -31.87
C GLU A 10 -25.20 -13.71 -30.61
N LEU A 11 -24.31 -14.69 -30.71
CA LEU A 11 -23.43 -15.06 -29.60
C LEU A 11 -22.47 -13.92 -29.21
N PHE A 12 -21.90 -13.24 -30.21
CA PHE A 12 -20.99 -12.11 -29.97
C PHE A 12 -21.69 -10.95 -29.24
N GLU A 13 -22.90 -10.56 -29.66
CA GLU A 13 -23.67 -9.51 -28.98
C GLU A 13 -24.09 -9.93 -27.56
N SER A 14 -24.46 -11.20 -27.37
CA SER A 14 -24.72 -11.74 -26.01
C SER A 14 -23.49 -11.68 -25.11
N LEU A 15 -22.31 -11.98 -25.64
CA LEU A 15 -21.05 -11.88 -24.90
C LEU A 15 -20.71 -10.43 -24.54
N LYS A 16 -20.98 -9.46 -25.41
CA LYS A 16 -20.77 -8.03 -25.09
C LYS A 16 -21.58 -7.57 -23.89
N ILE A 17 -22.85 -8.02 -23.78
CA ILE A 17 -23.68 -7.71 -22.61
C ILE A 17 -23.05 -8.27 -21.35
N LYS A 18 -22.66 -9.54 -21.36
CA LYS A 18 -22.01 -10.18 -20.20
C LYS A 18 -20.67 -9.56 -19.84
N ILE A 19 -19.87 -9.13 -20.83
CA ILE A 19 -18.62 -8.40 -20.63
C ILE A 19 -18.87 -7.09 -19.86
N ASN A 20 -19.90 -6.34 -20.23
CA ASN A 20 -20.27 -5.11 -19.53
C ASN A 20 -20.71 -5.39 -18.08
N GLU A 21 -21.53 -6.44 -17.88
CA GLU A 21 -21.97 -6.86 -16.54
C GLU A 21 -20.78 -7.31 -15.66
N ALA A 22 -19.91 -8.16 -16.18
CA ALA A 22 -18.72 -8.62 -15.47
C ALA A 22 -17.74 -7.46 -15.15
N SER A 23 -17.60 -6.51 -16.08
CA SER A 23 -16.79 -5.30 -15.87
C SER A 23 -17.38 -4.39 -14.79
N PHE A 24 -18.71 -4.24 -14.75
CA PHE A 24 -19.39 -3.44 -13.74
C PHE A 24 -19.30 -4.06 -12.34
N ASN A 25 -19.40 -5.40 -12.27
CA ASN A 25 -19.31 -6.15 -11.02
C ASN A 25 -17.86 -6.45 -10.59
N GLU A 26 -16.87 -5.98 -11.32
CA GLU A 26 -15.44 -6.20 -11.06
C GLU A 26 -15.04 -7.69 -11.01
N HIS A 27 -15.75 -8.56 -11.74
CA HIS A 27 -15.46 -9.98 -11.87
C HIS A 27 -14.35 -10.21 -12.91
N TRP A 28 -13.12 -9.84 -12.55
CA TRP A 28 -11.99 -9.76 -13.50
C TRP A 28 -11.63 -11.08 -14.17
N GLU A 29 -11.70 -12.20 -13.48
CA GLU A 29 -11.40 -13.52 -14.02
C GLU A 29 -12.45 -13.92 -15.08
N GLU A 30 -13.72 -13.80 -14.75
CA GLU A 30 -14.83 -14.02 -15.67
C GLU A 30 -14.77 -13.09 -16.88
N LEU A 31 -14.44 -11.82 -16.65
CA LEU A 31 -14.27 -10.81 -17.69
C LEU A 31 -13.18 -11.20 -18.69
N ILE A 32 -12.03 -11.72 -18.22
CA ILE A 32 -10.96 -12.22 -19.07
C ILE A 32 -11.45 -13.38 -19.95
N GLU A 33 -12.18 -14.33 -19.37
CA GLU A 33 -12.72 -15.45 -20.13
C GLU A 33 -13.74 -15.03 -21.20
N LEU A 34 -14.67 -14.14 -20.83
CA LEU A 34 -15.69 -13.63 -21.74
C LEU A 34 -15.06 -12.83 -22.89
N CYS A 35 -14.06 -11.98 -22.60
CA CYS A 35 -13.33 -11.24 -23.63
C CYS A 35 -12.59 -12.18 -24.59
N ASN A 36 -11.91 -13.20 -24.09
CA ASN A 36 -11.23 -14.19 -24.94
C ASN A 36 -12.21 -14.94 -25.83
N LYS A 37 -13.37 -15.35 -25.30
CA LYS A 37 -14.45 -15.99 -26.07
C LYS A 37 -14.98 -15.07 -27.18
N ALA A 38 -15.24 -13.79 -26.85
CA ALA A 38 -15.74 -12.83 -27.83
C ALA A 38 -14.70 -12.54 -28.93
N LEU A 39 -13.41 -12.37 -28.57
CA LEU A 39 -12.34 -12.13 -29.53
C LEU A 39 -12.05 -13.33 -30.44
N SER A 40 -12.39 -14.55 -30.02
CA SER A 40 -12.32 -15.74 -30.88
C SER A 40 -13.36 -15.75 -32.00
N ILE A 41 -14.48 -15.03 -31.82
CA ILE A 41 -15.55 -14.90 -32.81
C ILE A 41 -15.24 -13.72 -33.75
N LYS A 42 -14.92 -12.56 -33.17
CA LYS A 42 -14.68 -11.32 -33.91
C LYS A 42 -13.67 -10.44 -33.18
N SER A 43 -12.71 -9.91 -33.93
CA SER A 43 -11.81 -8.89 -33.38
C SER A 43 -12.58 -7.59 -33.14
N ASP A 44 -12.47 -7.06 -31.93
CA ASP A 44 -13.10 -5.80 -31.49
C ASP A 44 -12.17 -5.08 -30.54
N ASP A 45 -11.81 -3.83 -30.85
CA ASP A 45 -10.82 -3.07 -30.09
C ASP A 45 -11.35 -2.61 -28.72
N SER A 46 -12.67 -2.48 -28.58
CA SER A 46 -13.27 -2.20 -27.28
C SER A 46 -13.11 -3.40 -26.33
N ILE A 47 -13.32 -4.60 -26.85
CA ILE A 47 -13.15 -5.85 -26.07
C ILE A 47 -11.67 -6.07 -25.72
N LYS A 48 -10.73 -5.75 -26.61
CA LYS A 48 -9.30 -5.80 -26.30
C LYS A 48 -8.94 -4.89 -25.11
N ARG A 49 -9.47 -3.66 -25.08
CA ARG A 49 -9.26 -2.73 -23.96
C ARG A 49 -9.84 -3.27 -22.64
N TYR A 50 -11.03 -3.92 -22.69
CA TYR A 50 -11.58 -4.57 -21.51
C TYR A 50 -10.69 -5.71 -21.04
N LEU A 51 -10.15 -6.51 -21.95
CA LEU A 51 -9.24 -7.61 -21.65
C LEU A 51 -7.95 -7.11 -20.98
N GLU A 52 -7.29 -6.11 -21.55
CA GLU A 52 -6.08 -5.49 -20.97
C GLU A 52 -6.35 -4.98 -19.56
N LYS A 53 -7.41 -4.18 -19.39
CA LYS A 53 -7.80 -3.67 -18.07
C LYS A 53 -8.07 -4.79 -17.08
N ALA A 54 -8.76 -5.85 -17.50
CA ALA A 54 -9.08 -6.98 -16.64
C ALA A 54 -7.83 -7.75 -16.23
N GLN A 55 -6.91 -7.97 -17.16
CA GLN A 55 -5.63 -8.64 -16.90
C GLN A 55 -4.77 -7.85 -15.90
N ASP A 56 -4.68 -6.53 -16.05
CA ASP A 56 -3.94 -5.67 -15.13
C ASP A 56 -4.54 -5.70 -13.71
N LYS A 57 -5.87 -5.59 -13.62
CA LYS A 57 -6.57 -5.65 -12.34
C LYS A 57 -6.46 -7.03 -11.67
N PHE A 58 -6.62 -8.08 -12.44
CA PHE A 58 -6.49 -9.45 -11.96
C PHE A 58 -5.07 -9.74 -11.44
N LYS A 59 -4.05 -9.30 -12.19
CA LYS A 59 -2.65 -9.40 -11.77
C LYS A 59 -2.41 -8.68 -10.43
N LEU A 60 -2.91 -7.46 -10.29
CA LEU A 60 -2.76 -6.69 -9.06
C LEU A 60 -3.39 -7.40 -7.85
N ILE A 61 -4.59 -7.99 -8.05
CA ILE A 61 -5.29 -8.75 -7.00
C ILE A 61 -4.51 -10.02 -6.64
N GLN A 62 -3.97 -10.73 -7.64
CA GLN A 62 -3.15 -11.92 -7.40
C GLN A 62 -1.85 -11.58 -6.66
N ASP A 63 -1.19 -10.50 -7.02
CA ASP A 63 0.01 -10.03 -6.33
C ASP A 63 -0.29 -9.64 -4.87
N GLN A 64 -1.45 -9.00 -4.62
CA GLN A 64 -1.90 -8.69 -3.26
C GLN A 64 -2.15 -9.97 -2.44
N LYS A 65 -2.89 -10.94 -3.00
CA LYS A 65 -3.16 -12.23 -2.34
C LYS A 65 -1.87 -13.01 -2.04
N ASN A 66 -0.93 -13.02 -2.98
CA ASN A 66 0.36 -13.67 -2.80
C ASN A 66 1.16 -13.01 -1.66
N PHE A 67 1.16 -11.67 -1.60
CA PHE A 67 1.80 -10.94 -0.50
C PHE A 67 1.17 -11.28 0.85
N GLU A 68 -0.16 -11.24 0.95
CA GLU A 68 -0.90 -11.57 2.17
C GLU A 68 -0.66 -13.00 2.63
N SER A 69 -0.60 -13.95 1.70
CA SER A 69 -0.27 -15.34 1.98
C SER A 69 1.14 -15.48 2.56
N LEU A 70 2.14 -14.82 1.98
CA LEU A 70 3.51 -14.84 2.50
C LEU A 70 3.59 -14.20 3.90
N VAL A 71 2.89 -13.09 4.13
CA VAL A 71 2.79 -12.45 5.47
C VAL A 71 2.15 -13.39 6.47
N SER A 72 1.08 -14.10 6.08
CA SER A 72 0.43 -15.10 6.95
C SER A 72 1.38 -16.24 7.30
N ASN A 73 2.13 -16.75 6.33
CA ASN A 73 3.11 -17.81 6.56
C ASN A 73 4.20 -17.37 7.55
N VAL A 74 4.72 -16.13 7.43
CA VAL A 74 5.68 -15.59 8.41
C VAL A 74 5.09 -15.61 9.81
N LYS A 75 3.84 -15.17 9.99
CA LYS A 75 3.19 -15.17 11.31
C LYS A 75 3.01 -16.58 11.86
N THR A 76 2.67 -17.55 11.02
CA THR A 76 2.56 -18.97 11.40
C THR A 76 3.92 -19.50 11.85
N PHE A 77 4.98 -19.26 11.09
CA PHE A 77 6.33 -19.71 11.48
C PHE A 77 6.83 -19.04 12.77
N ILE A 78 6.46 -17.78 13.02
CA ILE A 78 6.73 -17.12 14.31
C ILE A 78 6.03 -17.87 15.45
N ALA A 79 4.74 -18.21 15.28
CA ALA A 79 3.97 -18.95 16.29
C ALA A 79 4.53 -20.34 16.55
N ASP A 80 4.99 -21.01 15.50
CA ASP A 80 5.56 -22.37 15.55
C ASP A 80 7.06 -22.37 15.94
N ARG A 81 7.66 -21.20 16.20
CA ARG A 81 9.09 -21.01 16.56
C ARG A 81 10.06 -21.48 15.48
N GLN A 82 9.64 -21.44 14.25
CA GLN A 82 10.44 -21.75 13.07
C GLN A 82 11.10 -20.47 12.53
N TRP A 83 12.04 -19.91 13.31
CA TRP A 83 12.68 -18.64 13.00
C TRP A 83 13.46 -18.61 11.69
N PRO A 84 14.24 -19.68 11.33
CA PRO A 84 14.96 -19.75 10.07
C PRO A 84 14.01 -19.62 8.87
N GLU A 85 12.90 -20.37 8.88
CA GLU A 85 11.89 -20.37 7.81
C GLU A 85 11.21 -19.01 7.69
N ALA A 86 10.86 -18.39 8.82
CA ALA A 86 10.31 -17.05 8.85
C ALA A 86 11.27 -16.02 8.23
N LYS A 87 12.56 -16.08 8.57
CA LYS A 87 13.61 -15.21 8.02
C LYS A 87 13.80 -15.39 6.51
N GLU A 88 13.69 -16.61 5.99
CA GLU A 88 13.77 -16.87 4.55
C GLU A 88 12.59 -16.24 3.78
N ILE A 89 11.35 -16.36 4.30
CA ILE A 89 10.21 -15.69 3.66
C ILE A 89 10.36 -14.16 3.68
N ILE A 90 10.93 -13.58 4.75
CA ILE A 90 11.22 -12.16 4.80
C ILE A 90 12.16 -11.72 3.66
N LYS A 91 13.16 -12.52 3.31
CA LYS A 91 14.04 -12.23 2.16
C LYS A 91 13.25 -12.23 0.85
N VAL A 92 12.42 -13.25 0.64
CA VAL A 92 11.53 -13.31 -0.55
C VAL A 92 10.61 -12.10 -0.62
N LEU A 93 10.01 -11.69 0.51
CA LEU A 93 9.16 -10.50 0.57
C LEU A 93 9.93 -9.23 0.20
N GLN A 94 11.17 -9.07 0.66
CA GLN A 94 11.99 -7.90 0.34
C GLN A 94 12.37 -7.81 -1.14
N GLU A 95 12.70 -8.95 -1.75
CA GLU A 95 13.07 -9.01 -3.17
C GLU A 95 11.87 -8.74 -4.06
N LYS A 96 10.71 -9.32 -3.71
CA LYS A 96 9.51 -9.27 -4.56
C LYS A 96 8.65 -8.03 -4.35
N TYR A 97 8.64 -7.46 -3.14
CA TYR A 97 7.77 -6.33 -2.75
C TYR A 97 8.54 -5.21 -2.04
N PRO A 98 9.52 -4.57 -2.71
CA PRO A 98 10.36 -3.53 -2.10
C PRO A 98 9.57 -2.28 -1.68
N ASP A 99 8.44 -2.02 -2.33
CA ASP A 99 7.49 -0.94 -2.03
C ASP A 99 6.76 -1.10 -0.68
N ARG A 100 6.77 -2.31 -0.09
CA ARG A 100 6.12 -2.64 1.19
C ARG A 100 7.11 -2.78 2.35
N SER A 101 8.20 -2.06 2.28
CA SER A 101 9.32 -2.12 3.24
C SER A 101 8.91 -1.94 4.70
N ASP A 102 7.88 -1.12 4.99
CA ASP A 102 7.44 -0.86 6.37
C ASP A 102 6.78 -2.10 7.00
N ILE A 103 5.94 -2.82 6.25
CA ILE A 103 5.33 -4.06 6.71
C ILE A 103 6.40 -5.12 6.94
N ILE A 104 7.34 -5.23 6.00
CA ILE A 104 8.45 -6.19 6.08
C ILE A 104 9.35 -5.91 7.28
N ARG A 105 9.66 -4.63 7.55
CA ARG A 105 10.42 -4.21 8.73
C ARG A 105 9.72 -4.58 10.04
N ASN A 106 8.40 -4.37 10.10
CA ASN A 106 7.61 -4.74 11.27
C ASN A 106 7.62 -6.27 11.50
N LEU A 107 7.44 -7.07 10.45
CA LEU A 107 7.51 -8.54 10.55
C LEU A 107 8.90 -8.99 11.03
N ARG A 108 9.99 -8.39 10.53
CA ARG A 108 11.35 -8.68 10.98
C ARG A 108 11.52 -8.38 12.46
N LYS A 109 10.98 -7.25 12.93
CA LYS A 109 10.99 -6.92 14.35
C LYS A 109 10.23 -7.96 15.18
N GLN A 110 9.06 -8.38 14.72
CA GLN A 110 8.27 -9.42 15.41
C GLN A 110 9.04 -10.75 15.53
N ILE A 111 9.79 -11.16 14.49
CA ILE A 111 10.65 -12.35 14.56
C ILE A 111 11.72 -12.17 15.64
N PHE A 112 12.40 -11.03 15.63
CA PHE A 112 13.48 -10.75 16.59
C PHE A 112 12.94 -10.73 18.04
N ASP A 113 11.87 -9.99 18.30
CA ASP A 113 11.29 -9.86 19.64
C ASP A 113 10.79 -11.23 20.17
N ALA A 114 10.24 -12.08 19.28
CA ALA A 114 9.76 -13.41 19.65
C ALA A 114 10.90 -14.40 19.90
N GLU A 115 11.98 -14.35 19.14
CA GLU A 115 13.20 -15.16 19.30
C GLU A 115 13.89 -14.79 20.64
N GLU A 116 14.07 -13.49 20.91
CA GLU A 116 14.65 -12.97 22.17
C GLU A 116 13.82 -13.39 23.39
N ALA A 117 12.49 -13.20 23.34
CA ALA A 117 11.60 -13.60 24.41
C ALA A 117 11.62 -15.12 24.69
N TRP A 118 11.92 -15.93 23.68
CA TRP A 118 12.08 -17.37 23.81
C TRP A 118 13.43 -17.73 24.45
N GLU A 119 14.51 -17.09 24.04
CA GLU A 119 15.85 -17.29 24.63
C GLU A 119 15.87 -16.89 26.12
N ASP A 120 15.21 -15.79 26.50
CA ASP A 120 15.09 -15.38 27.88
C ASP A 120 14.34 -16.40 28.74
N LYS A 121 13.30 -17.04 28.19
CA LYS A 121 12.58 -18.14 28.88
C LYS A 121 13.48 -19.35 29.09
N LEU A 122 14.29 -19.71 28.11
CA LEU A 122 15.20 -20.85 28.18
C LEU A 122 16.36 -20.60 29.14
N SER A 123 16.89 -19.40 29.18
CA SER A 123 18.03 -19.00 30.02
C SER A 123 17.66 -18.83 31.49
N GLY A 124 16.37 -18.95 31.85
CA GLY A 124 15.90 -18.79 33.23
C GLY A 124 16.10 -17.37 33.77
N LYS A 125 16.44 -16.40 32.91
CA LYS A 125 16.44 -15.00 33.27
C LYS A 125 15.02 -14.58 33.62
N LYS A 126 14.67 -14.64 34.92
CA LYS A 126 13.50 -13.95 35.41
C LYS A 126 13.68 -12.48 34.99
N HIS A 127 12.80 -12.00 34.16
CA HIS A 127 12.59 -10.57 33.99
C HIS A 127 12.36 -10.04 35.42
N ILE A 128 13.41 -9.54 36.03
CA ILE A 128 13.26 -8.66 37.17
C ILE A 128 12.70 -7.40 36.55
N SER A 129 11.37 -7.36 36.46
CA SER A 129 10.65 -6.09 36.39
C SER A 129 11.22 -5.32 37.56
N SER A 130 12.12 -4.39 37.32
CA SER A 130 12.61 -3.49 38.36
C SER A 130 11.35 -2.95 39.03
N PRO A 131 11.07 -3.26 40.31
CA PRO A 131 9.98 -2.61 40.95
C PRO A 131 10.31 -1.13 40.88
N MET A 132 9.38 -0.35 40.30
CA MET A 132 9.45 1.10 40.45
C MET A 132 9.73 1.35 41.92
N PRO A 133 10.73 2.17 42.30
CA PRO A 133 10.91 2.54 43.69
C PRO A 133 9.58 3.17 44.13
N ASN A 134 8.88 2.43 44.95
CA ASN A 134 7.78 2.99 45.73
C ASN A 134 8.39 4.11 46.53
N ASN A 135 8.25 5.34 46.06
CA ASN A 135 8.33 6.54 46.88
C ASN A 135 7.15 6.50 47.86
N THR A 136 7.23 5.60 48.82
CA THR A 136 6.41 5.70 50.02
C THR A 136 7.08 6.77 50.87
N GLU A 137 6.46 7.90 50.81
CA GLU A 137 6.50 9.03 51.74
C GLU A 137 7.18 8.75 53.07
N GLU A 138 8.30 9.33 53.28
CA GLU A 138 8.76 9.70 54.61
C GLU A 138 8.54 11.21 54.81
N TYR A 139 7.29 11.55 55.16
CA TYR A 139 6.94 12.85 55.70
C TYR A 139 7.58 12.97 57.08
N GLY A 140 8.56 13.85 57.21
CA GLY A 140 8.97 14.26 58.50
C GLY A 140 10.45 14.68 58.65
N LYS A 141 10.93 15.63 57.87
CA LYS A 141 12.05 16.49 58.31
C LYS A 141 11.82 17.93 57.83
N PRO A 142 12.00 18.93 58.70
CA PRO A 142 11.78 20.33 58.35
C PRO A 142 12.87 20.81 57.34
N PRO A 143 12.59 21.82 56.54
CA PRO A 143 13.45 22.26 55.44
C PRO A 143 14.76 22.83 55.98
N VAL A 144 15.85 22.21 55.61
CA VAL A 144 17.21 22.80 55.75
C VAL A 144 17.29 23.95 54.77
N LYS A 145 17.50 25.16 55.29
CA LYS A 145 17.81 26.34 54.48
C LYS A 145 19.13 26.12 53.77
N ILE A 146 19.07 25.91 52.49
CA ILE A 146 20.25 25.94 51.63
C ILE A 146 20.34 27.34 51.06
N ASP A 147 21.36 28.07 51.49
CA ASP A 147 21.76 29.35 50.93
C ASP A 147 22.08 29.16 49.43
N ARG A 148 21.41 29.95 48.63
CA ARG A 148 21.67 30.04 47.21
C ARG A 148 22.97 30.77 46.97
N PRO A 149 23.96 30.21 46.31
CA PRO A 149 24.97 31.02 45.65
C PRO A 149 24.37 31.64 44.38
N SER A 150 24.55 32.92 44.30
CA SER A 150 24.16 33.79 43.18
C SER A 150 24.89 33.43 41.90
N LYS A 151 24.11 33.55 40.82
CA LYS A 151 24.45 34.06 39.47
C LYS A 151 25.78 33.69 38.83
N ASP A 152 25.60 33.40 37.57
CA ASP A 152 26.53 33.45 36.44
C ASP A 152 27.04 32.09 35.98
N SER A 153 26.22 31.46 35.13
CA SER A 153 26.73 30.86 33.90
C SER A 153 25.58 30.67 32.91
N SER A 154 25.69 31.44 31.89
CA SER A 154 24.90 31.38 30.66
C SER A 154 24.94 30.00 30.06
N PHE A 155 23.77 29.31 30.08
CA PHE A 155 23.57 28.04 29.38
C PHE A 155 22.63 28.25 28.20
N ASP A 156 23.00 29.26 27.37
CA ASP A 156 22.22 29.67 26.21
C ASP A 156 22.81 29.26 24.85
N ASP A 157 23.79 28.35 24.82
CA ASP A 157 24.54 28.06 23.59
C ASP A 157 24.36 26.62 23.05
N PHE A 158 23.34 25.90 23.45
CA PHE A 158 23.21 24.50 22.93
C PHE A 158 21.95 24.17 22.12
N PHE A 159 21.06 25.11 21.85
CA PHE A 159 20.00 24.93 20.89
C PHE A 159 20.12 25.97 19.78
N GLY A 160 21.05 25.71 18.87
CA GLY A 160 21.09 26.36 17.57
C GLY A 160 19.83 26.00 16.78
N THR A 161 18.80 26.83 16.95
CA THR A 161 17.66 26.85 16.01
C THR A 161 18.13 27.59 14.78
N ASP A 162 18.69 26.88 13.82
CA ASP A 162 18.80 27.37 12.46
C ASP A 162 17.39 27.41 11.85
N ASN A 163 16.79 28.57 12.02
CA ASN A 163 15.57 28.96 11.34
C ASN A 163 15.99 29.79 10.11
N PRO A 164 15.98 29.26 8.89
CA PRO A 164 16.17 30.09 7.72
C PRO A 164 14.92 30.95 7.52
N LYS A 165 15.09 32.23 7.82
CA LYS A 165 14.18 33.32 7.50
C LYS A 165 13.71 33.25 6.07
N GLY A 166 12.42 33.45 5.96
CA GLY A 166 11.58 33.95 4.93
C GLY A 166 12.19 34.33 3.57
N ASN A 167 11.53 33.82 2.57
CA ASN A 167 11.35 34.54 1.34
C ASN A 167 9.86 34.46 0.97
N SER A 168 9.17 35.50 1.41
CA SER A 168 7.93 35.92 0.79
C SER A 168 8.28 36.42 -0.61
N LEU A 169 7.75 35.78 -1.60
CA LEU A 169 7.57 36.37 -2.92
C LEU A 169 6.21 35.91 -3.44
N ASP A 170 5.27 36.85 -3.21
CA ASP A 170 4.14 37.09 -4.10
C ASP A 170 4.52 36.79 -5.54
N GLN A 171 3.71 36.00 -6.22
CA GLN A 171 3.23 36.36 -7.56
C GLN A 171 2.12 35.41 -7.98
N ASN A 172 0.91 35.88 -7.73
CA ASN A 172 -0.23 35.72 -8.63
C ASN A 172 0.22 35.64 -10.09
N LYS A 173 -0.02 34.50 -10.71
CA LYS A 173 -0.25 34.44 -12.17
C LYS A 173 -1.35 33.44 -12.45
N GLU A 174 -2.54 33.98 -12.45
CA GLU A 174 -3.68 33.43 -13.17
C GLU A 174 -3.28 33.25 -14.65
N THR A 175 -3.32 32.03 -15.13
CA THR A 175 -3.33 31.77 -16.57
C THR A 175 -4.76 31.40 -16.97
N PRO A 176 -5.37 32.16 -17.86
CA PRO A 176 -6.71 31.86 -18.33
C PRO A 176 -6.68 30.68 -19.30
N TYR A 177 -7.48 29.66 -19.00
CA TYR A 177 -7.77 28.59 -19.92
C TYR A 177 -8.52 29.14 -21.13
N LYS A 178 -7.83 29.19 -22.27
CA LYS A 178 -8.45 29.43 -23.57
C LYS A 178 -9.19 28.17 -24.01
N THR A 179 -10.48 28.19 -23.85
CA THR A 179 -11.42 27.32 -24.55
C THR A 179 -11.41 27.65 -26.03
N SER A 180 -10.68 26.89 -26.81
CA SER A 180 -10.79 26.94 -28.27
C SER A 180 -11.95 26.05 -28.72
N ARG A 181 -13.09 26.67 -28.81
CA ARG A 181 -14.29 26.14 -29.46
C ARG A 181 -14.06 26.25 -30.98
N GLN A 182 -13.56 25.19 -31.60
CA GLN A 182 -13.60 25.09 -33.05
C GLN A 182 -14.94 24.52 -33.48
N LYS A 183 -15.80 25.45 -33.86
CA LYS A 183 -16.95 25.28 -34.72
C LYS A 183 -16.41 24.95 -36.10
N LYS A 184 -16.71 23.75 -36.63
CA LYS A 184 -16.52 23.42 -38.02
C LYS A 184 -17.89 23.21 -38.64
N GLU A 185 -18.28 24.21 -39.34
CA GLU A 185 -19.46 24.26 -40.23
C GLU A 185 -19.23 23.33 -41.42
N SER A 186 -20.24 22.58 -41.71
CA SER A 186 -20.96 22.42 -42.95
C SER A 186 -20.17 22.54 -44.27
N SER A 187 -20.23 21.52 -45.03
CA SER A 187 -20.69 21.45 -46.42
C SER A 187 -20.90 19.96 -46.70
N GLY A 188 -22.03 19.45 -47.07
CA GLY A 188 -22.84 19.87 -48.20
C GLY A 188 -22.14 19.49 -49.48
N ASP A 189 -22.36 18.24 -49.92
CA ASP A 189 -22.47 17.99 -51.37
C ASP A 189 -23.20 16.66 -51.61
N ASP A 190 -24.35 16.82 -52.23
CA ASP A 190 -25.06 15.86 -53.06
C ASP A 190 -24.10 15.10 -53.95
N PHE A 191 -24.36 13.81 -54.17
CA PHE A 191 -24.26 13.18 -55.47
C PHE A 191 -24.85 11.76 -55.45
N PHE A 192 -25.96 11.62 -56.15
CA PHE A 192 -26.57 10.42 -56.80
C PHE A 192 -26.68 9.09 -56.04
#